data_c27848ffe8a6a089fb5c58ecf7dc48fb
#
_entry.id   c27848ffe8a6a089fb5c58ecf7dc48fb
#
_cell.length_a   1.000
_cell.length_b   1.000
_cell.length_c   1.000
_cell.angle_alpha   90.00
_cell.angle_beta   90.00
_cell.angle_gamma   90.00
#
_symmetry.space_group_name_H-M   'P 1'
#
loop_
_entity.id
_entity.type
_entity.pdbx_description
1 polymer ?
#
loop_
_entity_poly.entity_id
_entity_poly.type
_entity_poly.pdbx_seq_one_letter_code
_entity_poly.pdbx_strand_id
1 'polypeptide(L)'
;MGDFIYFTEEQKERANAVQIADILRREHEEVERSGNEWRWKRHRSVTFRGSSWYRHSRQVGSHAIDFMQEFFGMSYPEAVSYLLDGEQGQLIERGKRQETRRKAARGDKGRQAVEKEQTEERKEPKEPKELKLPEKNLTMKRVYAYLLQKRHIDREILSYFAKAGTIYESAEHHNIVFAGLDREGKIRHIHVKGSCSDGRSFRLNQEGSEAAYGFGYRGTGNRLYVFEAPIDLLSFLSLYPENWQGNSYITLNGVAEHAMLQALKDNPRLDTVVLCLDHDPAGIEACGRLAEILVRNGYGAVKRLQSACKDWNEDLKGRYGEETIPAQEHPRVMECRAWTEVLKEVTESINIKYANRSYICRYYQDIYNELKKGRGREQLMDAFDGPG
;
A
#
# COMPACT_ATOMS: atom_id res chain seq x y z
N MET A 1 9.78 23.79 3.60
CA MET A 1 9.93 22.96 4.81
C MET A 1 8.73 23.27 5.68
N GLY A 2 7.78 22.35 5.78
CA GLY A 2 6.50 22.62 6.45
C GLY A 2 6.59 22.43 7.96
N ASP A 3 5.93 23.31 8.68
CA ASP A 3 5.73 23.23 10.11
C ASP A 3 4.85 22.01 10.44
N PHE A 4 5.18 21.30 11.53
CA PHE A 4 4.43 20.12 11.93
C PHE A 4 3.40 20.48 13.01
N ILE A 5 2.13 20.16 12.76
CA ILE A 5 1.05 20.36 13.72
C ILE A 5 0.93 19.11 14.60
N TYR A 6 1.06 19.28 15.91
CA TYR A 6 0.96 18.21 16.92
C TYR A 6 -0.38 18.30 17.64
N PHE A 7 -1.05 17.13 17.74
CA PHE A 7 -2.22 16.93 18.59
C PHE A 7 -1.87 16.02 19.77
N THR A 8 -2.41 16.30 20.94
CA THR A 8 -2.24 15.44 22.12
C THR A 8 -2.93 14.10 21.93
N GLU A 9 -2.54 13.07 22.68
CA GLU A 9 -3.20 11.76 22.61
C GLU A 9 -4.68 11.86 22.96
N GLU A 10 -5.04 12.69 23.95
CA GLU A 10 -6.43 12.99 24.32
C GLU A 10 -7.22 13.58 23.15
N GLN A 11 -6.67 14.53 22.41
CA GLN A 11 -7.30 15.09 21.20
C GLN A 11 -7.50 14.01 20.12
N LYS A 12 -6.53 13.14 19.91
CA LYS A 12 -6.62 12.05 18.93
C LYS A 12 -7.69 11.03 19.34
N GLU A 13 -7.75 10.66 20.61
CA GLU A 13 -8.76 9.74 21.14
C GLU A 13 -10.17 10.34 21.00
N ARG A 14 -10.36 11.60 21.36
CA ARG A 14 -11.64 12.32 21.19
C ARG A 14 -12.06 12.39 19.72
N ALA A 15 -11.15 12.71 18.82
CA ALA A 15 -11.41 12.75 17.39
C ALA A 15 -11.81 11.36 16.86
N ASN A 16 -11.11 10.30 17.25
CA ASN A 16 -11.44 8.92 16.84
C ASN A 16 -12.71 8.38 17.49
N ALA A 17 -13.20 8.96 18.57
CA ALA A 17 -14.46 8.58 19.22
C ALA A 17 -15.71 9.16 18.52
N VAL A 18 -15.56 10.09 17.59
CA VAL A 18 -16.67 10.72 16.86
C VAL A 18 -17.43 9.66 16.05
N GLN A 19 -18.76 9.69 16.14
CA GLN A 19 -19.61 8.69 15.47
C GLN A 19 -19.64 8.93 13.95
N ILE A 20 -19.40 7.90 13.17
CA ILE A 20 -19.44 7.98 11.68
C ILE A 20 -20.80 8.47 11.18
N ALA A 21 -21.88 8.08 11.87
CA ALA A 21 -23.23 8.55 11.53
C ALA A 21 -23.37 10.09 11.66
N ASP A 22 -22.71 10.69 12.65
CA ASP A 22 -22.77 12.14 12.86
C ASP A 22 -21.93 12.89 11.81
N ILE A 23 -20.78 12.32 11.43
CA ILE A 23 -19.97 12.83 10.33
C ILE A 23 -20.80 12.85 9.03
N LEU A 24 -21.38 11.71 8.66
CA LEU A 24 -22.17 11.59 7.43
C LEU A 24 -23.41 12.52 7.45
N ARG A 25 -24.02 12.73 8.62
CA ARG A 25 -25.14 13.67 8.75
C ARG A 25 -24.69 15.13 8.58
N ARG A 26 -23.52 15.53 9.12
CA ARG A 26 -22.95 16.88 8.88
C ARG A 26 -22.65 17.11 7.40
N GLU A 27 -22.20 16.08 6.70
CA GLU A 27 -21.92 16.11 5.27
C GLU A 27 -23.16 15.90 4.37
N HIS A 28 -24.36 15.86 4.93
CA HIS A 28 -25.62 15.65 4.23
C HIS A 28 -25.67 14.34 3.42
N GLU A 29 -24.94 13.33 3.87
CA GLU A 29 -24.86 12.02 3.21
C GLU A 29 -25.93 11.07 3.74
N GLU A 30 -26.51 10.26 2.85
CA GLU A 30 -27.56 9.32 3.19
C GLU A 30 -27.01 7.97 3.65
N VAL A 31 -27.62 7.44 4.69
CA VAL A 31 -27.28 6.12 5.25
C VAL A 31 -28.51 5.20 5.29
N GLU A 32 -28.29 3.90 5.24
CA GLU A 32 -29.33 2.88 5.36
C GLU A 32 -28.95 1.84 6.39
N ARG A 33 -29.92 1.20 7.01
CA ARG A 33 -29.67 0.12 7.97
C ARG A 33 -29.35 -1.18 7.25
N SER A 34 -28.30 -1.87 7.70
CA SER A 34 -27.82 -3.13 7.15
C SER A 34 -27.56 -4.14 8.30
N GLY A 35 -28.60 -4.84 8.74
CA GLY A 35 -28.52 -5.71 9.90
C GLY A 35 -28.22 -4.93 11.19
N ASN A 36 -27.12 -5.29 11.87
CA ASN A 36 -26.66 -4.63 13.10
C ASN A 36 -25.76 -3.40 12.85
N GLU A 37 -25.50 -3.06 11.58
CA GLU A 37 -24.64 -1.98 11.16
C GLU A 37 -25.40 -0.96 10.31
N TRP A 38 -24.77 0.18 10.04
CA TRP A 38 -25.24 1.15 9.09
C TRP A 38 -24.38 1.08 7.83
N ARG A 39 -24.98 1.37 6.68
CA ARG A 39 -24.32 1.42 5.37
C ARG A 39 -24.46 2.80 4.76
N TRP A 40 -23.36 3.29 4.19
CA TRP A 40 -23.36 4.54 3.47
C TRP A 40 -23.90 4.34 2.05
N LYS A 41 -24.98 5.01 1.67
CA LYS A 41 -25.63 4.80 0.37
C LYS A 41 -24.75 5.16 -0.83
N ARG A 42 -23.98 6.24 -0.72
CA ARG A 42 -23.05 6.67 -1.77
C ARG A 42 -21.89 5.69 -1.95
N HIS A 43 -21.43 5.06 -0.88
CA HIS A 43 -20.37 4.07 -0.87
C HIS A 43 -20.86 2.73 -0.31
N ARG A 44 -21.68 2.00 -1.10
CA ARG A 44 -22.40 0.77 -0.67
C ARG A 44 -21.51 -0.35 -0.12
N SER A 45 -20.18 -0.30 -0.37
CA SER A 45 -19.21 -1.21 0.21
C SER A 45 -18.74 -0.81 1.62
N VAL A 46 -19.20 0.35 2.14
CA VAL A 46 -18.81 0.86 3.45
C VAL A 46 -19.94 0.63 4.44
N THR A 47 -19.64 -0.12 5.50
CA THR A 47 -20.48 -0.26 6.69
C THR A 47 -19.80 0.38 7.88
N PHE A 48 -20.58 0.80 8.88
CA PHE A 48 -20.04 1.41 10.08
C PHE A 48 -20.93 1.13 11.30
N ARG A 49 -20.27 1.11 12.46
CA ARG A 49 -20.92 0.98 13.76
C ARG A 49 -20.19 1.86 14.77
N GLY A 50 -20.90 2.84 15.32
CA GLY A 50 -20.27 3.82 16.21
C GLY A 50 -19.23 4.66 15.47
N SER A 51 -18.03 4.76 16.02
CA SER A 51 -16.87 5.46 15.45
C SER A 51 -16.03 4.59 14.51
N SER A 52 -16.36 3.30 14.37
CA SER A 52 -15.61 2.38 13.51
C SER A 52 -16.33 2.16 12.18
N TRP A 53 -15.57 2.07 11.11
CA TRP A 53 -16.07 1.79 9.76
C TRP A 53 -15.28 0.65 9.12
N TYR A 54 -15.90 0.00 8.12
CA TYR A 54 -15.29 -1.06 7.35
C TYR A 54 -15.70 -0.97 5.88
N ARG A 55 -14.73 -1.01 4.97
CA ARG A 55 -14.94 -1.02 3.53
C ARG A 55 -14.75 -2.44 3.00
N HIS A 56 -15.84 -3.13 2.68
CA HIS A 56 -15.83 -4.53 2.25
C HIS A 56 -15.07 -4.74 0.93
N SER A 57 -15.12 -3.78 0.01
CA SER A 57 -14.44 -3.88 -1.29
C SER A 57 -12.91 -3.87 -1.21
N ARG A 58 -12.35 -3.26 -0.16
CA ARG A 58 -10.90 -3.19 0.09
C ARG A 58 -10.46 -3.95 1.33
N GLN A 59 -11.39 -4.52 2.09
CA GLN A 59 -11.14 -5.20 3.37
C GLN A 59 -10.33 -4.34 4.36
N VAL A 60 -10.58 -3.05 4.39
CA VAL A 60 -9.96 -2.10 5.31
C VAL A 60 -11.02 -1.47 6.20
N GLY A 61 -10.65 -1.19 7.43
CA GLY A 61 -11.49 -0.50 8.40
C GLY A 61 -10.65 0.19 9.46
N SER A 62 -11.18 1.25 10.02
CA SER A 62 -10.52 2.08 11.03
C SER A 62 -11.54 2.96 11.75
N HIS A 63 -11.09 4.11 12.27
CA HIS A 63 -11.88 5.05 13.05
C HIS A 63 -12.11 6.38 12.31
N ALA A 64 -12.69 7.36 12.98
CA ALA A 64 -13.17 8.59 12.39
C ALA A 64 -12.08 9.44 11.69
N ILE A 65 -10.86 9.50 12.22
CA ILE A 65 -9.76 10.26 11.58
C ILE A 65 -9.45 9.68 10.20
N ASP A 66 -9.24 8.37 10.11
CA ASP A 66 -8.95 7.69 8.85
C ASP A 66 -10.14 7.74 7.89
N PHE A 67 -11.38 7.78 8.43
CA PHE A 67 -12.58 7.99 7.63
C PHE A 67 -12.55 9.32 6.89
N MET A 68 -12.19 10.41 7.58
CA MET A 68 -12.08 11.73 6.97
C MET A 68 -10.95 11.80 5.93
N GLN A 69 -9.84 11.13 6.20
CA GLN A 69 -8.72 11.06 5.24
C GLN A 69 -9.08 10.24 3.99
N GLU A 70 -9.68 9.05 4.16
CA GLU A 70 -10.00 8.13 3.06
C GLU A 70 -11.12 8.64 2.15
N PHE A 71 -12.17 9.23 2.73
CA PHE A 71 -13.39 9.54 1.98
C PHE A 71 -13.58 11.03 1.67
N PHE A 72 -13.00 11.91 2.48
CA PHE A 72 -13.11 13.36 2.30
C PHE A 72 -11.79 14.01 1.89
N GLY A 73 -10.71 13.22 1.77
CA GLY A 73 -9.43 13.68 1.26
C GLY A 73 -8.70 14.68 2.17
N MET A 74 -9.09 14.75 3.44
CA MET A 74 -8.46 15.65 4.41
C MET A 74 -7.06 15.17 4.78
N SER A 75 -6.13 16.08 5.00
CA SER A 75 -4.88 15.76 5.67
C SER A 75 -5.14 15.39 7.14
N TYR A 76 -4.19 14.68 7.77
CA TYR A 76 -4.33 14.29 9.18
C TYR A 76 -4.65 15.46 10.11
N PRO A 77 -3.96 16.62 10.05
CA PRO A 77 -4.30 17.78 10.89
C PRO A 77 -5.68 18.36 10.61
N GLU A 78 -6.09 18.41 9.34
CA GLU A 78 -7.42 18.89 8.95
C GLU A 78 -8.52 17.95 9.48
N ALA A 79 -8.32 16.64 9.36
CA ALA A 79 -9.26 15.63 9.84
C ALA A 79 -9.45 15.72 11.37
N VAL A 80 -8.35 15.81 12.14
CA VAL A 80 -8.43 15.96 13.60
C VAL A 80 -9.11 17.26 13.99
N SER A 81 -8.74 18.39 13.38
CA SER A 81 -9.35 19.68 13.64
C SER A 81 -10.85 19.69 13.31
N TYR A 82 -11.23 19.13 12.16
CA TYR A 82 -12.63 19.00 11.75
C TYR A 82 -13.47 18.19 12.74
N LEU A 83 -12.95 17.03 13.18
CA LEU A 83 -13.63 16.15 14.13
C LEU A 83 -13.75 16.75 15.53
N LEU A 84 -12.90 17.70 15.88
CA LEU A 84 -12.90 18.42 17.15
C LEU A 84 -13.50 19.84 17.03
N ASP A 85 -14.36 20.06 16.04
CA ASP A 85 -15.09 21.32 15.83
C ASP A 85 -14.17 22.56 15.73
N GLY A 86 -12.99 22.39 15.10
CA GLY A 86 -12.03 23.46 14.83
C GLY A 86 -10.90 23.59 15.86
N GLU A 87 -10.79 22.69 16.84
CA GLU A 87 -9.62 22.70 17.73
C GLU A 87 -8.32 22.60 16.92
N GLN A 88 -7.38 23.51 17.21
CA GLN A 88 -6.09 23.54 16.53
C GLN A 88 -5.04 22.74 17.32
N GLY A 89 -4.21 21.99 16.59
CA GLY A 89 -3.02 21.40 17.18
C GLY A 89 -1.93 22.43 17.45
N GLN A 90 -0.94 22.05 18.23
CA GLN A 90 0.21 22.92 18.54
C GLN A 90 1.23 22.88 17.40
N LEU A 91 1.65 24.06 16.92
CA LEU A 91 2.74 24.19 15.96
C LEU A 91 4.07 23.90 16.65
N ILE A 92 4.81 22.88 16.20
CA ILE A 92 6.13 22.57 16.75
C ILE A 92 7.20 22.92 15.72
N GLU A 93 7.97 23.99 16.03
CA GLU A 93 9.19 24.33 15.30
C GLU A 93 10.26 23.25 15.54
N ARG A 94 10.96 22.83 14.50
CA ARG A 94 11.91 21.71 14.48
C ARG A 94 13.05 21.75 15.50
N GLY A 95 13.29 22.91 16.16
CA GLY A 95 14.35 23.10 17.18
C GLY A 95 14.02 22.60 18.59
N LYS A 96 12.74 22.42 18.93
CA LYS A 96 12.31 22.12 20.33
C LYS A 96 12.07 20.63 20.61
N ARG A 97 12.18 19.75 19.61
CA ARG A 97 11.87 18.32 19.76
C ARG A 97 12.82 17.53 20.69
N GLN A 98 14.02 18.04 20.93
CA GLN A 98 14.98 17.38 21.84
C GLN A 98 14.75 17.75 23.31
N GLU A 99 14.23 18.94 23.61
CA GLU A 99 14.00 19.36 25.00
C GLU A 99 12.75 18.77 25.64
N THR A 100 11.65 18.61 24.85
CA THR A 100 10.42 18.00 25.36
C THR A 100 10.58 16.51 25.68
N ARG A 101 11.39 15.77 24.92
CA ARG A 101 11.74 14.37 25.26
C ARG A 101 12.63 14.26 26.51
N ARG A 102 13.49 15.26 26.79
CA ARG A 102 14.32 15.28 28.00
C ARG A 102 13.55 15.69 29.24
N LYS A 103 12.50 16.51 29.14
CA LYS A 103 11.63 16.90 30.24
C LYS A 103 10.63 15.81 30.63
N ALA A 104 10.09 15.06 29.67
CA ALA A 104 9.22 13.91 29.93
C ALA A 104 9.95 12.75 30.63
N ALA A 105 11.27 12.60 30.41
CA ALA A 105 12.09 11.56 31.07
C ALA A 105 12.58 11.95 32.48
N ARG A 106 12.37 13.17 32.95
CA ARG A 106 12.84 13.68 34.27
C ARG A 106 11.71 13.97 35.28
N GLY A 107 10.45 13.78 34.94
CA GLY A 107 9.29 14.23 35.71
C GLY A 107 8.51 13.15 36.43
N ASP A 108 9.11 12.01 36.83
CA ASP A 108 8.38 11.05 37.67
C ASP A 108 9.24 10.58 38.85
N LYS A 109 9.22 11.37 39.92
CA LYS A 109 9.40 10.89 41.29
C LYS A 109 8.62 11.78 42.25
N GLY A 110 7.48 11.31 42.66
CA GLY A 110 6.85 11.75 43.90
C GLY A 110 5.45 12.34 43.78
N ARG A 111 4.43 11.51 43.95
CA ARG A 111 3.33 11.72 44.90
C ARG A 111 2.41 10.52 44.95
N GLN A 112 2.21 10.04 46.17
CA GLN A 112 1.39 8.91 46.57
C GLN A 112 -0.11 9.22 46.52
N ALA A 113 -0.87 8.17 46.14
CA ALA A 113 -2.13 7.68 46.67
C ALA A 113 -3.38 8.60 46.71
N VAL A 114 -4.42 8.22 45.97
CA VAL A 114 -5.72 7.83 46.52
C VAL A 114 -6.41 6.90 45.50
N GLU A 115 -6.74 5.71 45.96
CA GLU A 115 -7.53 4.67 45.30
C GLU A 115 -8.94 5.14 44.97
N LYS A 116 -9.42 4.81 43.78
CA LYS A 116 -10.78 4.28 43.59
C LYS A 116 -10.78 3.34 42.39
N GLU A 117 -11.04 2.11 42.70
CA GLU A 117 -11.29 1.00 41.77
C GLU A 117 -12.36 1.37 40.74
N GLN A 118 -12.00 1.28 39.47
CA GLN A 118 -12.87 0.80 38.42
C GLN A 118 -11.99 -0.02 37.47
N THR A 119 -12.24 -1.32 37.48
CA THR A 119 -11.64 -2.33 36.66
C THR A 119 -11.94 -2.09 35.19
N GLU A 120 -11.06 -1.38 34.49
CA GLU A 120 -10.91 -1.51 33.06
C GLU A 120 -9.70 -2.41 32.80
N GLU A 121 -9.96 -3.57 32.21
CA GLU A 121 -8.92 -4.50 31.76
C GLU A 121 -7.96 -3.76 30.83
N ARG A 122 -6.83 -3.30 31.36
CA ARG A 122 -5.64 -2.97 30.56
C ARG A 122 -5.26 -4.22 29.80
N LYS A 123 -5.56 -4.25 28.51
CA LYS A 123 -4.91 -5.19 27.61
C LYS A 123 -3.42 -4.92 27.68
N GLU A 124 -2.69 -5.77 28.37
CA GLU A 124 -1.24 -5.84 28.36
C GLU A 124 -0.73 -5.84 26.91
N PRO A 125 0.43 -5.22 26.61
CA PRO A 125 1.06 -5.35 25.29
C PRO A 125 1.19 -6.85 25.02
N LYS A 126 0.47 -7.35 24.03
CA LYS A 126 0.56 -8.76 23.64
C LYS A 126 2.03 -9.04 23.33
N GLU A 127 2.63 -9.96 24.05
CA GLU A 127 3.94 -10.50 23.73
C GLU A 127 3.98 -10.85 22.24
N PRO A 128 5.09 -10.56 21.52
CA PRO A 128 5.18 -10.88 20.10
C PRO A 128 4.95 -12.39 19.95
N LYS A 129 3.84 -12.75 19.30
CA LYS A 129 3.49 -14.15 19.09
C LYS A 129 4.56 -14.81 18.23
N GLU A 130 5.04 -15.96 18.68
CA GLU A 130 6.03 -16.73 17.93
C GLU A 130 5.42 -17.22 16.60
N LEU A 131 6.18 -17.05 15.51
CA LEU A 131 5.78 -17.51 14.19
C LEU A 131 5.75 -19.05 14.15
N LYS A 132 4.55 -19.62 14.07
CA LYS A 132 4.37 -21.06 13.88
C LYS A 132 4.35 -21.39 12.40
N LEU A 133 5.34 -22.16 11.94
CA LEU A 133 5.42 -22.58 10.56
C LEU A 133 4.39 -23.66 10.25
N PRO A 134 3.58 -23.54 9.18
CA PRO A 134 2.72 -24.63 8.72
C PRO A 134 3.57 -25.87 8.40
N GLU A 135 3.10 -27.02 8.90
CA GLU A 135 3.78 -28.29 8.65
C GLU A 135 3.84 -28.59 7.14
N LYS A 136 5.00 -29.07 6.68
CA LYS A 136 5.23 -29.38 5.26
C LYS A 136 4.58 -30.72 4.90
N ASN A 137 3.80 -30.74 3.83
CA ASN A 137 3.31 -31.98 3.26
C ASN A 137 4.45 -32.79 2.62
N LEU A 138 4.31 -34.11 2.60
CA LEU A 138 5.28 -35.03 1.98
C LEU A 138 5.42 -34.82 0.47
N THR A 139 4.40 -34.26 -0.18
CA THR A 139 4.39 -33.99 -1.62
C THR A 139 3.89 -32.58 -1.88
N MET A 140 4.19 -32.04 -3.05
CA MET A 140 3.70 -30.74 -3.50
C MET A 140 2.74 -30.86 -4.71
N LYS A 141 2.05 -31.99 -4.85
CA LYS A 141 1.26 -32.31 -6.05
C LYS A 141 0.18 -31.25 -6.34
N ARG A 142 -0.56 -30.81 -5.30
CA ARG A 142 -1.64 -29.82 -5.46
C ARG A 142 -1.08 -28.44 -5.79
N VAL A 143 -0.01 -28.05 -5.11
CA VAL A 143 0.68 -26.78 -5.35
C VAL A 143 1.23 -26.74 -6.78
N TYR A 144 1.90 -27.81 -7.24
CA TYR A 144 2.39 -27.87 -8.63
C TYR A 144 1.23 -27.86 -9.64
N ALA A 145 0.17 -28.63 -9.41
CA ALA A 145 -0.99 -28.62 -10.29
C ALA A 145 -1.61 -27.21 -10.39
N TYR A 146 -1.81 -26.54 -9.27
CA TYR A 146 -2.38 -25.21 -9.26
C TYR A 146 -1.48 -24.18 -9.94
N LEU A 147 -0.19 -24.11 -9.55
CA LEU A 147 0.72 -23.09 -10.06
C LEU A 147 1.08 -23.30 -11.54
N LEU A 148 1.26 -24.55 -11.99
CA LEU A 148 1.59 -24.85 -13.39
C LEU A 148 0.36 -24.78 -14.31
N GLN A 149 -0.79 -25.33 -13.87
CA GLN A 149 -1.95 -25.51 -14.77
C GLN A 149 -2.95 -24.36 -14.71
N LYS A 150 -3.09 -23.70 -13.54
CA LYS A 150 -4.05 -22.61 -13.36
C LYS A 150 -3.41 -21.23 -13.37
N ARG A 151 -2.12 -21.15 -13.08
CA ARG A 151 -1.37 -19.90 -13.03
C ARG A 151 -0.28 -19.81 -14.09
N HIS A 152 -0.03 -20.90 -14.83
CA HIS A 152 0.98 -21.01 -15.89
C HIS A 152 2.41 -20.64 -15.46
N ILE A 153 2.69 -20.71 -14.15
CA ILE A 153 4.04 -20.47 -13.63
C ILE A 153 5.01 -21.47 -14.25
N ASP A 154 6.14 -20.97 -14.72
CA ASP A 154 7.16 -21.81 -15.30
C ASP A 154 7.66 -22.89 -14.31
N ARG A 155 7.85 -24.12 -14.81
CA ARG A 155 8.24 -25.27 -13.99
C ARG A 155 9.63 -25.10 -13.36
N GLU A 156 10.58 -24.51 -14.06
CA GLU A 156 11.94 -24.35 -13.56
C GLU A 156 11.98 -23.28 -12.48
N ILE A 157 11.26 -22.18 -12.69
CA ILE A 157 11.06 -21.12 -11.68
C ILE A 157 10.44 -21.70 -10.42
N LEU A 158 9.31 -22.41 -10.54
CA LEU A 158 8.65 -23.02 -9.39
C LEU A 158 9.57 -24.02 -8.67
N SER A 159 10.25 -24.88 -9.42
CA SER A 159 11.15 -25.90 -8.86
C SER A 159 12.35 -25.30 -8.15
N TYR A 160 12.85 -24.15 -8.60
CA TYR A 160 13.89 -23.40 -7.91
C TYR A 160 13.46 -23.02 -6.49
N PHE A 161 12.34 -22.31 -6.35
CA PHE A 161 11.82 -21.86 -5.05
C PHE A 161 11.37 -23.03 -4.16
N ALA A 162 10.84 -24.10 -4.73
CA ALA A 162 10.49 -25.32 -4.01
C ALA A 162 11.73 -26.02 -3.43
N LYS A 163 12.81 -26.15 -4.21
CA LYS A 163 14.09 -26.70 -3.75
C LYS A 163 14.75 -25.83 -2.69
N ALA A 164 14.63 -24.51 -2.81
CA ALA A 164 15.08 -23.56 -1.79
C ALA A 164 14.25 -23.63 -0.51
N GLY A 165 13.11 -24.32 -0.51
CA GLY A 165 12.21 -24.46 0.64
C GLY A 165 11.40 -23.21 0.96
N THR A 166 11.39 -22.22 0.07
CA THR A 166 10.64 -20.96 0.22
C THR A 166 9.22 -21.05 -0.33
N ILE A 167 8.92 -22.08 -1.13
CA ILE A 167 7.57 -22.49 -1.51
C ILE A 167 7.37 -23.93 -1.12
N TYR A 168 6.26 -24.22 -0.42
CA TYR A 168 5.89 -25.61 -0.10
C TYR A 168 4.38 -25.76 0.08
N GLU A 169 3.91 -27.01 0.11
CA GLU A 169 2.52 -27.37 0.38
C GLU A 169 2.35 -27.63 1.88
N SER A 170 1.31 -27.03 2.50
CA SER A 170 0.98 -27.33 3.90
C SER A 170 0.31 -28.69 4.04
N ALA A 171 0.62 -29.43 5.10
CA ALA A 171 0.07 -30.76 5.37
C ALA A 171 -1.44 -30.73 5.62
N GLU A 172 -1.90 -29.78 6.43
CA GLU A 172 -3.29 -29.76 6.91
C GLU A 172 -4.32 -29.44 5.81
N HIS A 173 -4.07 -28.39 5.01
CA HIS A 173 -5.07 -27.90 4.04
C HIS A 173 -4.55 -27.91 2.59
N HIS A 174 -3.37 -28.43 2.35
CA HIS A 174 -2.71 -28.43 1.06
C HIS A 174 -2.59 -27.04 0.41
N ASN A 175 -2.52 -25.99 1.25
CA ASN A 175 -2.34 -24.64 0.80
C ASN A 175 -0.90 -24.40 0.33
N ILE A 176 -0.75 -23.38 -0.52
CA ILE A 176 0.56 -22.90 -0.94
C ILE A 176 1.10 -22.02 0.18
N VAL A 177 2.30 -22.32 0.64
CA VAL A 177 3.03 -21.51 1.62
C VAL A 177 4.19 -20.82 0.94
N PHE A 178 4.26 -19.51 1.08
CA PHE A 178 5.35 -18.65 0.63
C PHE A 178 6.10 -18.11 1.83
N ALA A 179 7.39 -18.42 1.93
CA ALA A 179 8.23 -18.02 3.06
C ALA A 179 9.09 -16.80 2.70
N GLY A 180 9.02 -15.77 3.55
CA GLY A 180 9.91 -14.61 3.53
C GLY A 180 11.08 -14.84 4.49
N LEU A 181 12.31 -14.63 3.98
CA LEU A 181 13.54 -14.91 4.72
C LEU A 181 14.24 -13.62 5.13
N ASP A 182 14.89 -13.64 6.30
CA ASP A 182 15.85 -12.61 6.69
C ASP A 182 17.20 -12.78 5.98
N ARG A 183 18.17 -11.95 6.34
CA ARG A 183 19.51 -11.95 5.75
C ARG A 183 20.29 -13.24 6.04
N GLU A 184 20.03 -13.87 7.18
CA GLU A 184 20.63 -15.12 7.63
C GLU A 184 19.92 -16.36 7.05
N GLY A 185 18.84 -16.19 6.30
CA GLY A 185 18.04 -17.28 5.71
C GLY A 185 17.00 -17.87 6.66
N LYS A 186 16.74 -17.23 7.80
CA LYS A 186 15.69 -17.64 8.74
C LYS A 186 14.32 -17.14 8.24
N ILE A 187 13.30 -18.01 8.36
CA ILE A 187 11.93 -17.64 8.01
C ILE A 187 11.38 -16.64 9.04
N ARG A 188 10.95 -15.48 8.56
CA ARG A 188 10.35 -14.39 9.36
C ARG A 188 8.90 -14.09 8.97
N HIS A 189 8.51 -14.50 7.80
CA HIS A 189 7.17 -14.25 7.28
C HIS A 189 6.65 -15.47 6.56
N ILE A 190 5.37 -15.75 6.74
CA ILE A 190 4.64 -16.80 6.00
C ILE A 190 3.38 -16.20 5.41
N HIS A 191 3.29 -16.24 4.09
CA HIS A 191 2.06 -15.97 3.36
C HIS A 191 1.46 -17.28 2.87
N VAL A 192 0.18 -17.52 3.19
CA VAL A 192 -0.54 -18.74 2.82
C VAL A 192 -1.61 -18.41 1.79
N LYS A 193 -1.69 -19.19 0.73
CA LYS A 193 -2.71 -19.09 -0.32
C LYS A 193 -3.35 -20.44 -0.59
N GLY A 194 -4.68 -20.45 -0.73
CA GLY A 194 -5.41 -21.65 -1.13
C GLY A 194 -5.01 -22.15 -2.51
N SER A 195 -4.85 -23.46 -2.65
CA SER A 195 -4.56 -24.16 -3.92
C SER A 195 -5.83 -24.64 -4.64
N CYS A 196 -7.03 -24.35 -4.09
CA CYS A 196 -8.31 -24.76 -4.66
C CYS A 196 -8.84 -23.69 -5.60
N SER A 197 -9.35 -24.10 -6.77
CA SER A 197 -9.94 -23.19 -7.77
C SER A 197 -11.46 -23.00 -7.59
N ASP A 198 -12.10 -23.88 -6.80
CA ASP A 198 -13.56 -23.97 -6.73
C ASP A 198 -14.12 -23.32 -5.45
N GLY A 199 -13.81 -22.06 -5.23
CA GLY A 199 -14.30 -21.39 -4.03
C GLY A 199 -13.72 -20.02 -3.82
N ARG A 200 -13.98 -19.45 -2.62
CA ARG A 200 -13.45 -18.16 -2.21
C ARG A 200 -11.92 -18.19 -2.18
N SER A 201 -11.26 -17.24 -2.81
CA SER A 201 -9.82 -17.11 -2.76
C SER A 201 -9.36 -16.94 -1.30
N PHE A 202 -8.72 -17.98 -0.75
CA PHE A 202 -8.14 -17.93 0.58
C PHE A 202 -6.72 -17.36 0.50
N ARG A 203 -6.43 -16.37 1.34
CA ARG A 203 -5.10 -15.83 1.56
C ARG A 203 -4.98 -15.34 3.01
N LEU A 204 -3.85 -15.58 3.63
CA LEU A 204 -3.58 -15.23 5.03
C LEU A 204 -2.09 -15.00 5.24
N ASN A 205 -1.72 -13.96 5.97
CA ASN A 205 -0.39 -13.88 6.59
C ASN A 205 -0.44 -14.61 7.93
N GLN A 206 0.43 -15.59 8.12
CA GLN A 206 0.47 -16.41 9.34
C GLN A 206 0.72 -15.53 10.57
N GLU A 207 0.02 -15.80 11.66
CA GLU A 207 0.21 -15.10 12.92
C GLU A 207 1.66 -15.22 13.39
N GLY A 208 2.23 -14.13 13.89
CA GLY A 208 3.65 -14.04 14.24
C GLY A 208 4.58 -13.69 13.07
N SER A 209 4.06 -13.53 11.85
CA SER A 209 4.83 -13.05 10.70
C SER A 209 5.25 -11.59 10.88
N GLU A 210 6.49 -11.29 10.54
CA GLU A 210 7.03 -9.94 10.53
C GLU A 210 6.76 -9.28 9.16
N ALA A 211 6.06 -8.15 9.13
CA ALA A 211 5.71 -7.43 7.90
C ALA A 211 6.94 -6.90 7.14
N ALA A 212 8.09 -6.83 7.80
CA ALA A 212 9.36 -6.42 7.21
C ALA A 212 9.96 -7.44 6.23
N TYR A 213 9.41 -8.66 6.17
CA TYR A 213 9.94 -9.73 5.31
C TYR A 213 8.83 -10.27 4.41
N GLY A 214 9.08 -10.25 3.11
CA GLY A 214 8.18 -10.82 2.11
C GLY A 214 8.81 -12.05 1.44
N PHE A 215 8.00 -12.80 0.70
CA PHE A 215 8.53 -13.79 -0.23
C PHE A 215 9.36 -13.07 -1.29
N GLY A 216 10.53 -13.62 -1.64
CA GLY A 216 11.40 -12.95 -2.59
C GLY A 216 12.66 -13.73 -2.93
N TYR A 217 13.53 -13.08 -3.67
CA TYR A 217 14.84 -13.60 -4.07
C TYR A 217 15.90 -12.51 -4.00
N ARG A 218 17.09 -12.85 -3.55
CA ARG A 218 18.24 -11.94 -3.47
C ARG A 218 19.23 -12.26 -4.57
N GLY A 219 19.30 -11.38 -5.56
CA GLY A 219 20.25 -11.48 -6.65
C GLY A 219 21.57 -10.74 -6.36
N THR A 220 22.47 -10.79 -7.34
CA THR A 220 23.81 -10.19 -7.24
C THR A 220 23.90 -8.76 -7.73
N GLY A 221 22.92 -8.30 -8.51
CA GLY A 221 22.86 -6.97 -9.11
C GLY A 221 22.34 -5.88 -8.15
N ASN A 222 22.13 -4.70 -8.69
CA ASN A 222 21.75 -3.50 -7.95
C ASN A 222 20.26 -3.14 -8.07
N ARG A 223 19.43 -3.98 -8.71
CA ARG A 223 18.01 -3.71 -8.92
C ARG A 223 17.14 -4.55 -7.99
N LEU A 224 16.13 -3.89 -7.40
CA LEU A 224 15.05 -4.52 -6.64
C LEU A 224 13.73 -4.35 -7.39
N TYR A 225 13.09 -5.47 -7.72
CA TYR A 225 11.74 -5.50 -8.27
C TYR A 225 10.74 -5.79 -7.14
N VAL A 226 9.68 -4.99 -7.04
CA VAL A 226 8.72 -5.01 -5.93
C VAL A 226 7.34 -5.36 -6.46
N PHE A 227 6.72 -6.41 -5.91
CA PHE A 227 5.41 -6.93 -6.31
C PHE A 227 4.42 -6.88 -5.17
N GLU A 228 3.12 -6.85 -5.49
CA GLU A 228 2.07 -6.91 -4.48
C GLU A 228 1.97 -8.30 -3.86
N ALA A 229 1.99 -9.37 -4.67
CA ALA A 229 1.81 -10.74 -4.20
C ALA A 229 2.82 -11.74 -4.83
N PRO A 230 3.03 -12.92 -4.16
CA PRO A 230 3.96 -13.93 -4.64
C PRO A 230 3.65 -14.49 -6.04
N ILE A 231 2.37 -14.61 -6.41
CA ILE A 231 1.99 -15.11 -7.74
C ILE A 231 2.43 -14.14 -8.83
N ASP A 232 2.32 -12.83 -8.60
CA ASP A 232 2.75 -11.82 -9.56
C ASP A 232 4.26 -11.83 -9.78
N LEU A 233 5.03 -11.98 -8.69
CA LEU A 233 6.47 -12.18 -8.78
C LEU A 233 6.82 -13.42 -9.61
N LEU A 234 6.21 -14.59 -9.33
CA LEU A 234 6.47 -15.81 -10.07
C LEU A 234 6.03 -15.72 -11.54
N SER A 235 4.91 -15.03 -11.81
CA SER A 235 4.42 -14.78 -13.17
C SER A 235 5.37 -13.89 -13.94
N PHE A 236 5.88 -12.83 -13.32
CA PHE A 236 6.90 -11.97 -13.92
C PHE A 236 8.17 -12.74 -14.27
N LEU A 237 8.67 -13.59 -13.38
CA LEU A 237 9.83 -14.44 -13.66
C LEU A 237 9.56 -15.45 -14.79
N SER A 238 8.33 -15.96 -14.90
CA SER A 238 7.91 -16.87 -15.98
C SER A 238 7.77 -16.14 -17.32
N LEU A 239 7.41 -14.86 -17.31
CA LEU A 239 7.35 -14.00 -18.49
C LEU A 239 8.75 -13.60 -18.99
N TYR A 240 9.69 -13.39 -18.06
CA TYR A 240 11.04 -12.86 -18.29
C TYR A 240 12.10 -13.72 -17.59
N PRO A 241 12.30 -14.98 -18.05
CA PRO A 241 13.17 -15.94 -17.37
C PRO A 241 14.67 -15.68 -17.57
N GLU A 242 15.04 -14.82 -18.53
CA GLU A 242 16.45 -14.60 -18.86
C GLU A 242 17.16 -13.81 -17.75
N ASN A 243 18.25 -14.39 -17.22
CA ASN A 243 19.11 -13.72 -16.21
C ASN A 243 18.37 -13.19 -14.98
N TRP A 244 17.21 -13.75 -14.64
CA TRP A 244 16.41 -13.26 -13.51
C TRP A 244 17.21 -13.30 -12.20
N GLN A 245 18.10 -14.27 -12.01
CA GLN A 245 18.93 -14.42 -10.81
C GLN A 245 19.93 -13.27 -10.61
N GLY A 246 20.18 -12.47 -11.64
CA GLY A 246 20.98 -11.24 -11.53
C GLY A 246 20.30 -10.12 -10.76
N ASN A 247 18.98 -10.15 -10.56
CA ASN A 247 18.22 -9.10 -9.88
C ASN A 247 17.63 -9.61 -8.56
N SER A 248 17.21 -8.68 -7.70
CA SER A 248 16.50 -8.99 -6.45
C SER A 248 15.01 -8.73 -6.61
N TYR A 249 14.19 -9.52 -5.92
CA TYR A 249 12.73 -9.47 -5.99
C TYR A 249 12.14 -9.59 -4.60
N ILE A 250 11.07 -8.83 -4.31
CA ILE A 250 10.37 -8.87 -3.03
C ILE A 250 8.87 -8.68 -3.22
N THR A 251 8.07 -9.37 -2.40
CA THR A 251 6.62 -9.14 -2.32
C THR A 251 6.25 -8.39 -1.06
N LEU A 252 5.28 -7.49 -1.19
CA LEU A 252 4.76 -6.72 -0.06
C LEU A 252 3.66 -7.47 0.72
N ASN A 253 3.05 -8.50 0.11
CA ASN A 253 1.85 -9.19 0.61
C ASN A 253 0.70 -8.21 0.89
N GLY A 254 0.54 -7.25 0.00
CA GLY A 254 -0.32 -6.08 0.04
C GLY A 254 0.42 -4.88 -0.53
N VAL A 255 0.24 -3.70 0.04
CA VAL A 255 0.81 -2.45 -0.48
C VAL A 255 1.67 -1.68 0.54
N ALA A 256 2.00 -2.28 1.70
CA ALA A 256 2.82 -1.64 2.72
C ALA A 256 4.32 -1.65 2.36
N GLU A 257 5.06 -0.63 2.79
CA GLU A 257 6.46 -0.40 2.42
C GLU A 257 7.49 -1.25 3.17
N HIS A 258 7.09 -1.92 4.25
CA HIS A 258 8.02 -2.51 5.22
C HIS A 258 9.01 -3.51 4.60
N ALA A 259 8.52 -4.45 3.79
CA ALA A 259 9.37 -5.48 3.18
C ALA A 259 10.34 -4.89 2.14
N MET A 260 9.90 -3.88 1.39
CA MET A 260 10.74 -3.16 0.44
C MET A 260 11.89 -2.42 1.14
N LEU A 261 11.57 -1.64 2.18
CA LEU A 261 12.56 -0.88 2.94
C LEU A 261 13.55 -1.80 3.67
N GLN A 262 13.09 -2.93 4.20
CA GLN A 262 13.96 -3.92 4.82
C GLN A 262 14.90 -4.58 3.81
N ALA A 263 14.40 -4.94 2.62
CA ALA A 263 15.23 -5.51 1.56
C ALA A 263 16.36 -4.56 1.13
N LEU A 264 16.07 -3.27 1.02
CA LEU A 264 17.05 -2.22 0.71
C LEU A 264 18.07 -2.04 1.85
N LYS A 265 17.62 -2.07 3.11
CA LYS A 265 18.50 -2.03 4.28
C LYS A 265 19.44 -3.24 4.38
N ASP A 266 18.91 -4.43 4.07
CA ASP A 266 19.65 -5.69 4.10
C ASP A 266 20.68 -5.81 2.98
N ASN A 267 20.47 -5.13 1.85
CA ASN A 267 21.37 -5.13 0.71
C ASN A 267 21.70 -3.70 0.22
N PRO A 268 22.70 -3.04 0.79
CA PRO A 268 23.09 -1.66 0.42
C PRO A 268 23.57 -1.48 -1.04
N ARG A 269 23.76 -2.58 -1.80
CA ARG A 269 24.10 -2.51 -3.22
C ARG A 269 22.88 -2.18 -4.10
N LEU A 270 21.68 -2.34 -3.55
CA LEU A 270 20.44 -2.01 -4.26
C LEU A 270 20.28 -0.49 -4.33
N ASP A 271 20.38 0.07 -5.51
CA ASP A 271 20.26 1.50 -5.78
C ASP A 271 19.07 1.85 -6.68
N THR A 272 18.56 0.88 -7.40
CA THR A 272 17.44 1.03 -8.34
C THR A 272 16.26 0.19 -7.90
N VAL A 273 15.12 0.82 -7.68
CA VAL A 273 13.86 0.16 -7.30
C VAL A 273 12.89 0.21 -8.47
N VAL A 274 12.33 -0.93 -8.84
CA VAL A 274 11.32 -1.08 -9.89
C VAL A 274 10.02 -1.54 -9.24
N LEU A 275 9.03 -0.66 -9.20
CA LEU A 275 7.71 -0.94 -8.65
C LEU A 275 6.86 -1.65 -9.71
N CYS A 276 6.47 -2.90 -9.45
CA CYS A 276 5.75 -3.81 -10.34
C CYS A 276 4.40 -4.21 -9.73
N LEU A 277 3.69 -3.27 -9.10
CA LEU A 277 2.40 -3.52 -8.47
C LEU A 277 1.28 -3.66 -9.52
N ASP A 278 0.12 -4.10 -9.07
CA ASP A 278 -1.06 -4.34 -9.92
C ASP A 278 -1.42 -3.10 -10.76
N HIS A 279 -1.91 -3.34 -11.97
CA HIS A 279 -2.37 -2.31 -12.88
C HIS A 279 -3.88 -2.05 -12.66
N ASP A 280 -4.19 -1.69 -11.43
CA ASP A 280 -5.51 -1.23 -11.01
C ASP A 280 -5.39 0.06 -10.18
N PRO A 281 -6.49 0.77 -9.86
CA PRO A 281 -6.43 2.03 -9.13
C PRO A 281 -5.66 1.96 -7.80
N ALA A 282 -5.77 0.85 -7.07
CA ALA A 282 -5.09 0.67 -5.78
C ALA A 282 -3.58 0.49 -5.95
N GLY A 283 -3.15 -0.34 -6.91
CA GLY A 283 -1.73 -0.55 -7.22
C GLY A 283 -1.06 0.71 -7.79
N ILE A 284 -1.79 1.48 -8.62
CA ILE A 284 -1.32 2.76 -9.17
C ILE A 284 -1.07 3.77 -8.04
N GLU A 285 -2.04 3.94 -7.14
CA GLU A 285 -1.93 4.82 -5.98
C GLU A 285 -0.78 4.39 -5.05
N ALA A 286 -0.68 3.08 -4.79
CA ALA A 286 0.40 2.51 -3.98
C ALA A 286 1.78 2.76 -4.60
N CYS A 287 1.94 2.64 -5.93
CA CYS A 287 3.18 2.99 -6.61
C CYS A 287 3.60 4.44 -6.37
N GLY A 288 2.67 5.39 -6.44
CA GLY A 288 2.95 6.81 -6.16
C GLY A 288 3.44 7.01 -4.73
N ARG A 289 2.70 6.46 -3.76
CA ARG A 289 3.04 6.53 -2.34
C ARG A 289 4.39 5.88 -2.02
N LEU A 290 4.67 4.69 -2.56
CA LEU A 290 5.94 4.00 -2.34
C LEU A 290 7.12 4.75 -2.97
N ALA A 291 6.93 5.35 -4.16
CA ALA A 291 7.96 6.17 -4.79
C ALA A 291 8.31 7.39 -3.92
N GLU A 292 7.32 8.07 -3.33
CA GLU A 292 7.57 9.18 -2.40
C GLU A 292 8.33 8.72 -1.15
N ILE A 293 7.97 7.55 -0.57
CA ILE A 293 8.65 6.98 0.58
C ILE A 293 10.12 6.68 0.23
N LEU A 294 10.38 6.09 -0.93
CA LEU A 294 11.74 5.80 -1.41
C LEU A 294 12.57 7.07 -1.55
N VAL A 295 12.05 8.10 -2.20
CA VAL A 295 12.73 9.39 -2.37
C VAL A 295 13.04 10.03 -1.02
N ARG A 296 12.11 10.00 -0.06
CA ARG A 296 12.34 10.50 1.32
C ARG A 296 13.43 9.73 2.07
N ASN A 297 13.64 8.45 1.72
CA ASN A 297 14.69 7.60 2.28
C ASN A 297 16.01 7.65 1.48
N GLY A 298 16.13 8.55 0.48
CA GLY A 298 17.35 8.78 -0.28
C GLY A 298 17.52 7.92 -1.54
N TYR A 299 16.50 7.14 -1.92
CA TYR A 299 16.51 6.34 -3.15
C TYR A 299 15.95 7.15 -4.32
N GLY A 300 16.81 7.66 -5.20
CA GLY A 300 16.40 8.50 -6.34
C GLY A 300 16.10 7.74 -7.63
N ALA A 301 16.62 6.52 -7.79
CA ALA A 301 16.42 5.70 -8.99
C ALA A 301 15.19 4.79 -8.84
N VAL A 302 14.00 5.39 -8.83
CA VAL A 302 12.72 4.69 -8.75
C VAL A 302 12.07 4.64 -10.12
N LYS A 303 11.65 3.44 -10.53
CA LYS A 303 10.95 3.19 -11.80
C LYS A 303 9.64 2.50 -11.53
N ARG A 304 8.66 2.70 -12.39
CA ARG A 304 7.43 1.92 -12.43
C ARG A 304 7.43 1.05 -13.67
N LEU A 305 7.13 -0.23 -13.50
CA LEU A 305 6.89 -1.18 -14.57
C LEU A 305 5.49 -1.76 -14.37
N GLN A 306 4.65 -1.70 -15.39
CA GLN A 306 3.25 -2.14 -15.34
C GLN A 306 3.04 -3.35 -16.22
N SER A 307 2.16 -4.26 -15.75
CA SER A 307 1.56 -5.29 -16.57
C SER A 307 0.66 -4.66 -17.66
N ALA A 308 0.47 -5.35 -18.76
CA ALA A 308 -0.47 -4.94 -19.81
C ALA A 308 -1.93 -5.17 -19.38
N CYS A 309 -2.17 -6.23 -18.60
CA CYS A 309 -3.45 -6.56 -17.97
C CYS A 309 -3.47 -6.09 -16.51
N LYS A 310 -4.50 -6.48 -15.75
CA LYS A 310 -4.70 -6.09 -14.34
C LYS A 310 -3.49 -6.39 -13.46
N ASP A 311 -2.86 -7.55 -13.64
CA ASP A 311 -1.69 -7.99 -12.88
C ASP A 311 -0.78 -8.87 -13.75
N TRP A 312 0.39 -9.25 -13.23
CA TRP A 312 1.36 -10.04 -13.97
C TRP A 312 0.90 -11.47 -14.26
N ASN A 313 -0.01 -12.01 -13.44
CA ASN A 313 -0.56 -13.33 -13.71
C ASN A 313 -1.57 -13.29 -14.87
N GLU A 314 -2.33 -12.21 -15.00
CA GLU A 314 -3.21 -12.01 -16.15
C GLU A 314 -2.40 -11.86 -17.47
N ASP A 315 -1.27 -11.15 -17.45
CA ASP A 315 -0.36 -11.10 -18.61
C ASP A 315 0.15 -12.49 -18.99
N LEU A 316 0.53 -13.29 -17.98
CA LEU A 316 1.01 -14.65 -18.22
C LEU A 316 -0.09 -15.54 -18.81
N LYS A 317 -1.31 -15.50 -18.28
CA LYS A 317 -2.47 -16.23 -18.83
C LYS A 317 -2.76 -15.82 -20.29
N GLY A 318 -2.69 -14.51 -20.59
CA GLY A 318 -2.85 -14.00 -21.95
C GLY A 318 -1.86 -14.59 -22.93
N ARG A 319 -0.61 -14.85 -22.50
CA ARG A 319 0.39 -15.57 -23.33
C ARG A 319 -0.03 -17.00 -23.68
N TYR A 320 -0.86 -17.64 -22.84
CA TYR A 320 -1.44 -18.96 -23.08
C TYR A 320 -2.81 -18.93 -23.76
N GLY A 321 -3.28 -17.75 -24.17
CA GLY A 321 -4.55 -17.58 -24.88
C GLY A 321 -5.79 -17.66 -23.99
N GLU A 322 -5.65 -17.53 -22.68
CA GLU A 322 -6.79 -17.44 -21.77
C GLU A 322 -7.40 -16.02 -21.80
N GLU A 323 -8.67 -15.92 -21.46
CA GLU A 323 -9.34 -14.65 -21.23
C GLU A 323 -8.71 -13.95 -20.01
N THR A 324 -8.38 -12.68 -20.17
CA THR A 324 -7.62 -11.91 -19.16
C THR A 324 -8.46 -10.76 -18.61
N ILE A 325 -8.20 -10.36 -17.38
CA ILE A 325 -8.77 -9.17 -16.78
C ILE A 325 -7.98 -7.95 -17.27
N PRO A 326 -8.62 -7.00 -17.98
CA PRO A 326 -7.90 -5.83 -18.50
C PRO A 326 -7.39 -4.93 -17.38
N ALA A 327 -6.33 -4.19 -17.67
CA ALA A 327 -5.82 -3.13 -16.82
C ALA A 327 -6.90 -2.05 -16.56
N GLN A 328 -6.88 -1.50 -15.37
CA GLN A 328 -7.80 -0.44 -14.96
C GLN A 328 -7.01 0.81 -14.63
N GLU A 329 -7.13 1.81 -15.48
CA GLU A 329 -6.50 3.11 -15.22
C GLU A 329 -7.18 3.81 -14.05
N HIS A 330 -6.38 4.52 -13.25
CA HIS A 330 -6.93 5.36 -12.20
C HIS A 330 -7.75 6.49 -12.84
N PRO A 331 -8.99 6.80 -12.38
CA PRO A 331 -9.82 7.83 -12.96
C PRO A 331 -9.10 9.18 -13.15
N ARG A 332 -8.27 9.58 -12.19
CA ARG A 332 -7.43 10.79 -12.27
C ARG A 332 -6.37 10.74 -13.39
N VAL A 333 -5.88 9.55 -13.73
CA VAL A 333 -4.92 9.36 -14.85
C VAL A 333 -5.64 9.52 -16.19
N MET A 334 -6.89 9.07 -16.28
CA MET A 334 -7.71 9.28 -17.47
C MET A 334 -8.03 10.77 -17.69
N GLU A 335 -8.34 11.51 -16.63
CA GLU A 335 -8.48 12.97 -16.70
C GLU A 335 -7.16 13.63 -17.16
N CYS A 336 -6.02 13.22 -16.63
CA CYS A 336 -4.71 13.70 -17.07
C CYS A 336 -4.41 13.33 -18.53
N ARG A 337 -4.85 12.16 -19.03
CA ARG A 337 -4.66 11.79 -20.44
C ARG A 337 -5.50 12.66 -21.36
N ALA A 338 -6.76 12.92 -21.02
CA ALA A 338 -7.59 13.84 -21.79
C ALA A 338 -6.98 15.23 -21.87
N TRP A 339 -6.40 15.73 -20.74
CA TRP A 339 -5.64 16.98 -20.72
C TRP A 339 -4.32 16.89 -21.50
N THR A 340 -3.66 15.73 -21.53
CA THR A 340 -2.47 15.49 -22.33
C THR A 340 -2.75 15.64 -23.82
N GLU A 341 -3.89 15.15 -24.28
CA GLU A 341 -4.32 15.31 -25.68
C GLU A 341 -4.57 16.78 -26.02
N VAL A 342 -5.28 17.50 -25.15
CA VAL A 342 -5.51 18.95 -25.30
C VAL A 342 -4.18 19.73 -25.32
N LEU A 343 -3.26 19.40 -24.39
CA LEU A 343 -1.93 20.04 -24.36
C LEU A 343 -1.08 19.70 -25.60
N LYS A 344 -1.21 18.50 -26.14
CA LYS A 344 -0.55 18.11 -27.38
C LYS A 344 -1.06 18.96 -28.55
N GLU A 345 -2.36 19.15 -28.68
CA GLU A 345 -2.98 20.02 -29.67
C GLU A 345 -2.53 21.48 -29.51
N VAL A 346 -2.52 22.01 -28.29
CA VAL A 346 -2.03 23.36 -27.98
C VAL A 346 -0.54 23.50 -28.31
N THR A 347 0.28 22.49 -27.95
CA THR A 347 1.71 22.48 -28.22
C THR A 347 2.02 22.42 -29.71
N GLU A 348 1.28 21.63 -30.45
CA GLU A 348 1.37 21.56 -31.93
C GLU A 348 0.98 22.91 -32.57
N SER A 349 -0.03 23.59 -32.02
CA SER A 349 -0.51 24.88 -32.53
C SER A 349 0.46 26.04 -32.28
N ILE A 350 1.23 26.04 -31.18
CA ILE A 350 2.23 27.08 -30.85
C ILE A 350 3.65 26.73 -31.29
N ASN A 351 3.87 25.61 -31.98
CA ASN A 351 5.17 25.21 -32.55
C ASN A 351 6.30 25.09 -31.53
N ILE A 352 6.00 24.72 -30.28
CA ILE A 352 6.99 24.58 -29.21
C ILE A 352 7.67 23.21 -29.31
N LYS A 353 8.98 23.20 -29.55
CA LYS A 353 9.81 21.99 -29.50
C LYS A 353 10.26 21.74 -28.05
N TYR A 354 9.76 20.69 -27.41
CA TYR A 354 10.27 20.27 -26.11
C TYR A 354 11.50 19.38 -26.25
N ALA A 355 12.63 19.83 -25.75
CA ALA A 355 13.89 19.12 -25.83
C ALA A 355 14.15 18.13 -24.69
N ASN A 356 13.34 18.12 -23.61
CA ASN A 356 13.67 17.36 -22.40
C ASN A 356 12.43 16.72 -21.73
N ARG A 357 12.46 15.38 -21.62
CA ARG A 357 11.39 14.55 -21.04
C ARG A 357 11.14 14.83 -19.55
N SER A 358 12.16 15.23 -18.79
CA SER A 358 12.03 15.58 -17.37
C SER A 358 11.31 16.91 -17.14
N TYR A 359 11.39 17.83 -18.09
CA TYR A 359 10.62 19.08 -18.07
C TYR A 359 9.12 18.79 -18.25
N ILE A 360 8.77 17.90 -19.17
CA ILE A 360 7.39 17.46 -19.42
C ILE A 360 6.77 16.85 -18.15
N CYS A 361 7.50 15.96 -17.45
CA CYS A 361 6.99 15.34 -16.21
C CYS A 361 6.73 16.37 -15.10
N ARG A 362 7.61 17.36 -14.94
CA ARG A 362 7.44 18.44 -13.95
C ARG A 362 6.25 19.32 -14.30
N TYR A 363 6.10 19.66 -15.56
CA TYR A 363 4.99 20.45 -16.08
C TYR A 363 3.64 19.78 -15.88
N TYR A 364 3.54 18.46 -16.13
CA TYR A 364 2.33 17.68 -15.82
C TYR A 364 2.01 17.63 -14.33
N GLN A 365 3.02 17.58 -13.49
CA GLN A 365 2.84 17.61 -12.04
C GLN A 365 2.27 18.95 -11.58
N ASP A 366 2.73 20.05 -12.17
CA ASP A 366 2.23 21.38 -11.86
C ASP A 366 0.78 21.57 -12.33
N ILE A 367 0.43 21.11 -13.54
CA ILE A 367 -0.96 21.10 -14.03
C ILE A 367 -1.85 20.24 -13.13
N TYR A 368 -1.39 19.05 -12.74
CA TYR A 368 -2.12 18.18 -11.82
C TYR A 368 -2.39 18.87 -10.48
N ASN A 369 -1.40 19.56 -9.94
CA ASN A 369 -1.54 20.30 -8.69
C ASN A 369 -2.53 21.47 -8.81
N GLU A 370 -2.57 22.15 -9.95
CA GLU A 370 -3.52 23.23 -10.21
C GLU A 370 -4.95 22.71 -10.41
N LEU A 371 -5.14 21.60 -11.12
CA LEU A 371 -6.44 20.92 -11.25
C LEU A 371 -6.97 20.43 -9.90
N LYS A 372 -6.07 19.94 -9.03
CA LYS A 372 -6.42 19.54 -7.66
C LYS A 372 -6.92 20.71 -6.80
N LYS A 373 -6.50 21.92 -7.09
CA LYS A 373 -6.97 23.16 -6.45
C LYS A 373 -8.33 23.63 -6.97
N GLY A 374 -8.98 22.89 -7.86
CA GLY A 374 -10.33 23.19 -8.36
C GLY A 374 -10.40 24.34 -9.36
N ARG A 375 -9.28 24.74 -9.95
CA ARG A 375 -9.29 25.77 -10.99
C ARG A 375 -9.86 25.20 -12.31
N GLY A 376 -10.80 25.93 -12.90
CA GLY A 376 -11.42 25.54 -14.15
C GLY A 376 -10.45 25.66 -15.36
N ARG A 377 -10.86 25.01 -16.47
CA ARG A 377 -10.08 24.97 -17.74
C ARG A 377 -9.63 26.36 -18.22
N GLU A 378 -10.50 27.35 -18.15
CA GLU A 378 -10.23 28.73 -18.61
C GLU A 378 -9.13 29.41 -17.76
N GLN A 379 -9.16 29.21 -16.44
CA GLN A 379 -8.14 29.78 -15.53
C GLN A 379 -6.76 29.12 -15.68
N LEU A 380 -6.70 27.89 -16.17
CA LEU A 380 -5.46 27.20 -16.46
C LEU A 380 -4.82 27.72 -17.77
N MET A 381 -5.63 27.99 -18.79
CA MET A 381 -5.16 28.55 -20.05
C MET A 381 -4.52 29.94 -19.83
N ASP A 382 -5.17 30.80 -19.05
CA ASP A 382 -4.64 32.15 -18.71
C ASP A 382 -3.33 32.09 -17.92
N ALA A 383 -3.10 31.02 -17.10
CA ALA A 383 -1.87 30.85 -16.35
C ALA A 383 -0.67 30.41 -17.21
N PHE A 384 -0.91 29.92 -18.43
CA PHE A 384 0.12 29.47 -19.38
C PHE A 384 0.46 30.51 -20.46
N ASP A 385 -0.38 31.53 -20.63
CA ASP A 385 -0.10 32.69 -21.51
C ASP A 385 0.75 33.78 -20.83
N GLY A 386 1.40 33.47 -19.71
CA GLY A 386 2.36 34.37 -19.04
C GLY A 386 3.64 34.57 -19.84
N PRO A 387 4.37 35.67 -19.61
CA PRO A 387 5.32 36.23 -20.56
C PRO A 387 6.46 35.28 -20.91
N GLY A 388 6.75 35.24 -22.24
CA GLY A 388 7.79 34.43 -22.87
C GLY A 388 9.21 34.72 -22.39
#